data_585df61cde521af95f77d5e436616602
#
_entry.id   585df61cde521af95f77d5e436616602
#
_cell.length_a   1.000
_cell.length_b   1.000
_cell.length_c   1.000
_cell.angle_alpha   90.00
_cell.angle_beta   90.00
_cell.angle_gamma   90.00
#
_symmetry.space_group_name_H-M   'P 1'
#
loop_
_entity.id
_entity.type
_entity.pdbx_description
1 polymer ?
#
loop_
_entity_poly.entity_id
_entity_poly.type
_entity_poly.pdbx_seq_one_letter_code
_entity_poly.pdbx_strand_id
1 'polypeptide(L)'
;MKSPILDSFSFMGGMLLKEIIPKNSVVESYFLYSGEIEIDLCSKERLVISHTSKYPTYEFWWMAKNQPRRIASMAESIFPGLSIEMLYRFQENWHKQRDPVYRAALFYILNRCSKENQVSSGALDRRRLSPITTSRFKKLSINNFHVILDKSQDLYTRINNNIKSDIRLFPVGDFGLNMLDAGSEGSYEQEYINHQQLYDTLSAEKFNWVVLYKYHKKVIQRYKDYNIIMVDKYGNQTTQQDNCEDIIVTNF
;
A
#
# COMPACT_ATOMS: atom_id res chain seq x y z
N MET A 1 -0.78 -5.95 12.85
CA MET A 1 0.21 -4.85 13.15
C MET A 1 -0.18 -3.65 12.28
N LYS A 2 0.05 -2.40 12.73
CA LYS A 2 -0.28 -1.22 11.91
C LYS A 2 0.91 -0.78 11.09
N SER A 3 0.67 -0.36 9.85
CA SER A 3 1.69 0.23 8.98
C SER A 3 2.31 1.50 9.60
N PRO A 4 3.61 1.73 9.43
CA PRO A 4 4.26 2.99 9.80
C PRO A 4 3.80 4.16 8.94
N ILE A 5 3.46 3.95 7.68
CA ILE A 5 2.96 4.98 6.75
C ILE A 5 1.48 4.80 6.46
N LEU A 6 0.85 5.83 5.94
CA LEU A 6 -0.58 5.89 5.68
C LEU A 6 -0.84 5.98 4.18
N ASP A 7 -1.98 5.48 3.77
CA ASP A 7 -2.54 5.74 2.44
C ASP A 7 -3.55 6.90 2.47
N SER A 8 -3.94 7.39 1.33
CA SER A 8 -5.05 8.35 1.18
C SER A 8 -6.40 7.71 1.55
N PHE A 9 -6.49 6.38 1.47
CA PHE A 9 -7.64 5.57 1.88
C PHE A 9 -7.16 4.40 2.75
N SER A 10 -8.06 3.83 3.55
CA SER A 10 -7.85 2.58 4.28
C SER A 10 -8.87 1.54 3.83
N PHE A 11 -8.47 0.27 3.81
CA PHE A 11 -9.38 -0.82 3.53
C PHE A 11 -10.04 -1.37 4.80
N MET A 12 -11.36 -1.40 4.83
CA MET A 12 -12.13 -2.07 5.89
C MET A 12 -12.16 -3.59 5.70
N GLY A 13 -12.03 -4.05 4.46
CA GLY A 13 -12.04 -5.47 4.09
C GLY A 13 -10.83 -6.29 4.56
N GLY A 14 -9.81 -5.68 5.18
CA GLY A 14 -8.60 -6.38 5.63
C GLY A 14 -8.87 -7.52 6.62
N MET A 15 -9.91 -7.47 7.42
CA MET A 15 -10.30 -8.56 8.31
C MET A 15 -10.83 -9.76 7.53
N LEU A 16 -11.71 -9.54 6.55
CA LEU A 16 -12.26 -10.59 5.68
C LEU A 16 -11.18 -11.25 4.82
N LEU A 17 -10.16 -10.51 4.40
CA LEU A 17 -9.02 -11.09 3.69
C LEU A 17 -8.31 -12.19 4.48
N LYS A 18 -8.26 -12.08 5.80
CA LYS A 18 -7.66 -13.10 6.66
C LYS A 18 -8.48 -14.40 6.71
N GLU A 19 -9.77 -14.30 6.43
CA GLU A 19 -10.67 -15.46 6.33
C GLU A 19 -10.59 -16.09 4.94
N ILE A 20 -10.49 -15.26 3.89
CA ILE A 20 -10.40 -15.69 2.49
C ILE A 20 -9.03 -16.31 2.18
N ILE A 21 -7.94 -15.68 2.63
CA ILE A 21 -6.57 -16.13 2.36
C ILE A 21 -6.15 -17.14 3.44
N PRO A 22 -5.82 -18.38 3.10
CA PRO A 22 -5.43 -19.42 4.07
C PRO A 22 -4.19 -19.04 4.88
N LYS A 23 -4.07 -19.58 6.11
CA LYS A 23 -2.82 -19.54 6.88
C LYS A 23 -1.73 -20.34 6.17
N ASN A 24 -0.48 -19.99 6.45
CA ASN A 24 0.72 -20.62 5.89
C ASN A 24 0.83 -20.54 4.35
N SER A 25 0.03 -19.66 3.71
CA SER A 25 0.13 -19.40 2.29
C SER A 25 1.23 -18.40 1.95
N VAL A 26 1.73 -18.51 0.73
CA VAL A 26 2.58 -17.50 0.08
C VAL A 26 1.67 -16.55 -0.67
N VAL A 27 1.64 -15.28 -0.25
CA VAL A 27 0.85 -14.22 -0.87
C VAL A 27 1.79 -13.30 -1.63
N GLU A 28 1.56 -13.16 -2.92
CA GLU A 28 2.26 -12.20 -3.77
C GLU A 28 1.37 -10.98 -3.96
N SER A 29 1.77 -9.82 -3.40
CA SER A 29 0.99 -8.58 -3.43
C SER A 29 1.60 -7.57 -4.40
N TYR A 30 0.77 -6.95 -5.22
CA TYR A 30 1.16 -5.93 -6.20
C TYR A 30 0.71 -4.53 -5.74
N PHE A 31 1.30 -3.48 -6.33
CA PHE A 31 0.99 -2.08 -6.06
C PHE A 31 1.28 -1.65 -4.61
N LEU A 32 2.33 -2.19 -4.02
CA LEU A 32 2.73 -1.83 -2.65
C LEU A 32 2.95 -0.31 -2.53
N TYR A 33 2.24 0.28 -1.57
CA TYR A 33 2.50 1.64 -1.08
C TYR A 33 2.51 1.66 0.45
N SER A 34 1.34 1.81 1.09
CA SER A 34 1.27 1.88 2.56
C SER A 34 1.53 0.57 3.27
N GLY A 35 1.37 -0.56 2.60
CA GLY A 35 1.60 -1.89 3.15
C GLY A 35 0.66 -2.27 4.31
N GLU A 36 -0.48 -1.60 4.47
CA GLU A 36 -1.40 -1.84 5.58
C GLU A 36 -1.92 -3.28 5.57
N ILE A 37 -2.35 -3.75 4.40
CA ILE A 37 -2.88 -5.11 4.21
C ILE A 37 -1.76 -6.13 4.32
N GLU A 38 -0.65 -5.90 3.67
CA GLU A 38 0.48 -6.81 3.60
C GLU A 38 1.08 -7.08 4.98
N ILE A 39 1.28 -6.03 5.78
CA ILE A 39 1.78 -6.17 7.16
C ILE A 39 0.78 -6.91 8.03
N ASP A 40 -0.50 -6.66 7.86
CA ASP A 40 -1.53 -7.33 8.66
C ASP A 40 -1.66 -8.81 8.26
N LEU A 41 -1.48 -9.15 6.99
CA LEU A 41 -1.41 -10.53 6.52
C LEU A 41 -0.14 -11.25 7.02
N CYS A 42 1.04 -10.63 6.89
CA CYS A 42 2.29 -11.27 7.29
C CYS A 42 2.39 -11.51 8.81
N SER A 43 1.66 -10.73 9.62
CA SER A 43 1.58 -10.95 11.08
C SER A 43 0.79 -12.19 11.48
N LYS A 44 0.14 -12.86 10.53
CA LYS A 44 -0.78 -14.00 10.70
C LYS A 44 -0.23 -15.29 10.07
N GLU A 45 1.07 -15.50 10.16
CA GLU A 45 1.73 -16.72 9.68
C GLU A 45 1.67 -16.92 8.15
N ARG A 46 1.63 -15.84 7.39
CA ARG A 46 1.72 -15.86 5.92
C ARG A 46 3.03 -15.24 5.48
N LEU A 47 3.61 -15.79 4.42
CA LEU A 47 4.71 -15.16 3.72
C LEU A 47 4.14 -14.18 2.70
N VAL A 48 4.48 -12.90 2.82
CA VAL A 48 4.02 -11.86 1.89
C VAL A 48 5.21 -11.32 1.09
N ILE A 49 5.10 -11.43 -0.22
CA ILE A 49 6.07 -10.90 -1.19
C ILE A 49 5.37 -9.76 -1.92
N SER A 50 5.82 -8.54 -1.67
CA SER A 50 5.17 -7.35 -2.20
C SER A 50 6.00 -6.69 -3.30
N HIS A 51 5.32 -6.27 -4.34
CA HIS A 51 5.88 -5.67 -5.54
C HIS A 51 5.58 -4.19 -5.64
N THR A 52 6.56 -3.41 -6.04
CA THR A 52 6.41 -2.00 -6.41
C THR A 52 7.34 -1.66 -7.57
N SER A 53 6.88 -0.82 -8.49
CA SER A 53 7.73 -0.24 -9.54
C SER A 53 8.44 1.05 -9.08
N LYS A 54 8.08 1.55 -7.91
CA LYS A 54 8.61 2.82 -7.36
C LYS A 54 9.77 2.58 -6.41
N TYR A 55 10.96 3.00 -6.85
CA TYR A 55 12.17 2.89 -6.03
C TYR A 55 12.04 3.51 -4.63
N PRO A 56 11.43 4.69 -4.43
CA PRO A 56 11.27 5.27 -3.10
C PRO A 56 10.44 4.42 -2.15
N THR A 57 9.35 3.82 -2.63
CA THR A 57 8.51 2.90 -1.85
C THR A 57 9.29 1.63 -1.49
N TYR A 58 10.01 1.05 -2.46
CA TYR A 58 10.89 -0.09 -2.23
C TYR A 58 11.95 0.23 -1.17
N GLU A 59 12.68 1.34 -1.32
CA GLU A 59 13.74 1.73 -0.40
C GLU A 59 13.19 1.96 1.01
N PHE A 60 12.05 2.66 1.13
CA PHE A 60 11.41 2.88 2.42
C PHE A 60 11.11 1.55 3.13
N TRP A 61 10.47 0.60 2.45
CA TRP A 61 10.09 -0.67 3.05
C TRP A 61 11.29 -1.56 3.35
N TRP A 62 12.29 -1.56 2.47
CA TRP A 62 13.54 -2.26 2.71
C TRP A 62 14.24 -1.72 3.97
N MET A 63 14.32 -0.41 4.12
CA MET A 63 14.90 0.25 5.27
C MET A 63 14.05 0.04 6.53
N ALA A 64 12.73 0.14 6.44
CA ALA A 64 11.80 -0.08 7.55
C ALA A 64 11.90 -1.51 8.12
N LYS A 65 12.09 -2.52 7.26
CA LYS A 65 12.35 -3.89 7.69
C LYS A 65 13.67 -4.04 8.43
N ASN A 66 14.74 -3.47 7.89
CA ASN A 66 16.10 -3.72 8.37
C ASN A 66 16.59 -2.75 9.47
N GLN A 67 16.11 -1.50 9.45
CA GLN A 67 16.60 -0.44 10.35
C GLN A 67 15.47 0.43 10.96
N PRO A 68 14.36 -0.16 11.45
CA PRO A 68 13.21 0.62 11.90
C PRO A 68 13.55 1.57 13.07
N ARG A 69 14.44 1.14 13.96
CA ARG A 69 14.89 1.98 15.11
C ARG A 69 15.63 3.23 14.65
N ARG A 70 16.53 3.10 13.67
CA ARG A 70 17.32 4.23 13.16
C ARG A 70 16.41 5.25 12.45
N ILE A 71 15.50 4.78 11.61
CA ILE A 71 14.52 5.66 10.91
C ILE A 71 13.67 6.41 11.93
N ALA A 72 13.09 5.70 12.90
CA ALA A 72 12.22 6.30 13.89
C ALA A 72 12.96 7.30 14.79
N SER A 73 14.21 7.00 15.20
CA SER A 73 15.03 7.93 15.99
C SER A 73 15.42 9.17 15.20
N MET A 74 15.73 9.02 13.90
CA MET A 74 15.98 10.15 13.00
C MET A 74 14.73 11.02 12.85
N ALA A 75 13.56 10.40 12.67
CA ALA A 75 12.28 11.12 12.60
C ALA A 75 11.98 11.89 13.90
N GLU A 76 12.26 11.31 15.07
CA GLU A 76 12.11 11.99 16.36
C GLU A 76 13.01 13.22 16.49
N SER A 77 14.21 13.20 15.92
CA SER A 77 15.12 14.36 15.98
C SER A 77 14.69 15.49 15.04
N ILE A 78 14.07 15.15 13.91
CA ILE A 78 13.65 16.15 12.91
C ILE A 78 12.28 16.77 13.27
N PHE A 79 11.35 15.95 13.75
CA PHE A 79 9.94 16.33 13.91
C PHE A 79 9.69 17.57 14.80
N PRO A 80 10.39 17.80 15.92
CA PRO A 80 10.15 18.98 16.78
C PRO A 80 10.34 20.31 16.04
N GLY A 81 11.32 20.39 15.13
CA GLY A 81 11.63 21.57 14.33
C GLY A 81 10.82 21.70 13.03
N LEU A 82 9.93 20.74 12.71
CA LEU A 82 9.20 20.74 11.44
C LEU A 82 8.24 21.93 11.36
N SER A 83 8.58 22.94 10.57
CA SER A 83 7.72 24.04 10.17
C SER A 83 7.05 23.79 8.82
N ILE A 84 6.13 24.66 8.43
CA ILE A 84 5.50 24.63 7.10
C ILE A 84 6.57 24.80 6.00
N GLU A 85 7.48 25.72 6.17
CA GLU A 85 8.58 25.97 5.22
C GLU A 85 9.51 24.75 5.10
N MET A 86 9.85 24.13 6.23
CA MET A 86 10.65 22.91 6.23
C MET A 86 9.91 21.76 5.54
N LEU A 87 8.60 21.62 5.77
CA LEU A 87 7.80 20.60 5.09
C LEU A 87 7.93 20.73 3.57
N TYR A 88 7.67 21.92 3.02
CA TYR A 88 7.75 22.15 1.57
C TYR A 88 9.17 21.92 1.03
N ARG A 89 10.19 22.40 1.73
CA ARG A 89 11.60 22.12 1.35
C ARG A 89 11.92 20.62 1.34
N PHE A 90 11.39 19.87 2.29
CA PHE A 90 11.57 18.43 2.32
C PHE A 90 10.78 17.74 1.22
N GLN A 91 9.53 18.11 0.97
CA GLN A 91 8.72 17.57 -0.12
C GLN A 91 9.40 17.71 -1.49
N GLU A 92 10.07 18.83 -1.74
CA GLU A 92 10.83 19.06 -2.99
C GLU A 92 12.15 18.28 -3.07
N ASN A 93 12.79 18.01 -1.92
CA ASN A 93 14.20 17.59 -1.91
C ASN A 93 14.49 16.30 -1.17
N TRP A 94 13.51 15.63 -0.56
CA TRP A 94 13.74 14.41 0.23
C TRP A 94 14.41 13.30 -0.60
N HIS A 95 14.00 13.09 -1.83
CA HIS A 95 14.52 12.08 -2.74
C HIS A 95 15.97 12.31 -3.18
N LYS A 96 16.47 13.54 -3.07
CA LYS A 96 17.84 13.94 -3.41
C LYS A 96 18.85 13.67 -2.28
N GLN A 97 18.38 13.30 -1.10
CA GLN A 97 19.26 13.04 0.04
C GLN A 97 20.12 11.80 -0.21
N ARG A 98 21.39 11.84 0.20
CA ARG A 98 22.32 10.73 -0.08
C ARG A 98 22.17 9.57 0.89
N ASP A 99 21.91 9.84 2.18
CA ASP A 99 21.75 8.81 3.21
C ASP A 99 20.37 8.14 3.09
N PRO A 100 20.31 6.82 2.86
CA PRO A 100 19.04 6.10 2.73
C PRO A 100 18.24 6.06 4.03
N VAL A 101 18.89 6.09 5.21
CA VAL A 101 18.17 6.18 6.49
C VAL A 101 17.49 7.54 6.62
N TYR A 102 18.19 8.60 6.24
CA TYR A 102 17.64 9.95 6.26
C TYR A 102 16.49 10.09 5.25
N ARG A 103 16.63 9.56 4.03
CA ARG A 103 15.53 9.53 3.05
C ARG A 103 14.31 8.79 3.60
N ALA A 104 14.50 7.60 4.18
CA ALA A 104 13.40 6.84 4.77
C ALA A 104 12.75 7.55 5.96
N ALA A 105 13.52 8.28 6.78
CA ALA A 105 12.99 9.09 7.86
C ALA A 105 12.18 10.27 7.35
N LEU A 106 12.64 10.96 6.30
CA LEU A 106 11.88 12.01 5.65
C LEU A 106 10.60 11.45 4.99
N PHE A 107 10.69 10.33 4.29
CA PHE A 107 9.52 9.65 3.73
C PHE A 107 8.46 9.40 4.81
N TYR A 108 8.87 8.84 5.96
CA TYR A 108 7.97 8.58 7.09
C TYR A 108 7.34 9.86 7.65
N ILE A 109 8.15 10.91 7.90
CA ILE A 109 7.67 12.20 8.43
C ILE A 109 6.70 12.84 7.44
N LEU A 110 7.08 12.96 6.18
CA LEU A 110 6.30 13.63 5.15
C LEU A 110 4.96 12.93 4.93
N ASN A 111 4.95 11.60 4.83
CA ASN A 111 3.72 10.83 4.75
C ASN A 111 2.81 11.06 5.96
N ARG A 112 3.37 11.02 7.18
CA ARG A 112 2.58 11.20 8.41
C ARG A 112 2.14 12.62 8.66
N CYS A 113 2.92 13.60 8.25
CA CYS A 113 2.67 15.02 8.51
C CYS A 113 2.02 15.74 7.32
N SER A 114 1.81 15.08 6.20
CA SER A 114 0.97 15.58 5.11
C SER A 114 -0.50 15.25 5.38
N LYS A 115 -1.37 16.22 5.14
CA LYS A 115 -2.83 16.05 5.29
C LYS A 115 -3.37 14.96 4.36
N GLU A 116 -2.80 14.84 3.18
CA GLU A 116 -3.19 13.89 2.13
C GLU A 116 -2.42 12.55 2.22
N ASN A 117 -1.53 12.38 3.21
CA ASN A 117 -0.63 11.22 3.36
C ASN A 117 0.33 11.02 2.18
N GLN A 118 0.60 12.08 1.42
CA GLN A 118 1.54 12.06 0.31
C GLN A 118 2.90 12.62 0.74
N VAL A 119 3.97 12.06 0.20
CA VAL A 119 5.34 12.44 0.58
C VAL A 119 5.77 13.71 -0.17
N SER A 120 5.40 13.83 -1.44
CA SER A 120 5.87 14.92 -2.32
C SER A 120 4.93 16.13 -2.37
N SER A 121 3.79 16.06 -1.65
CA SER A 121 2.80 17.14 -1.65
C SER A 121 1.94 17.16 -0.37
N GLY A 122 1.05 18.13 -0.29
CA GLY A 122 0.08 18.28 0.80
C GLY A 122 0.49 19.23 1.91
N ALA A 123 -0.51 19.73 2.62
CA ALA A 123 -0.34 20.70 3.71
C ALA A 123 0.10 20.01 5.01
N LEU A 124 0.78 20.76 5.88
CA LEU A 124 1.25 20.26 7.18
C LEU A 124 0.09 19.87 8.11
N ASP A 125 0.09 18.63 8.56
CA ASP A 125 -0.73 18.11 9.66
C ASP A 125 0.14 17.30 10.64
N ARG A 126 0.54 17.91 11.74
CA ARG A 126 1.43 17.29 12.73
C ARG A 126 0.73 16.24 13.62
N ARG A 127 -0.61 16.15 13.61
CA ARG A 127 -1.37 15.32 14.56
C ARG A 127 -1.15 13.82 14.38
N ARG A 128 -0.74 13.39 13.19
CA ARG A 128 -0.59 11.96 12.85
C ARG A 128 0.78 11.38 13.19
N LEU A 129 1.74 12.23 13.54
CA LEU A 129 3.04 11.80 14.05
C LEU A 129 3.13 12.10 15.55
N SER A 130 3.27 11.06 16.35
CA SER A 130 3.30 11.14 17.80
C SER A 130 4.35 10.20 18.38
N PRO A 131 4.78 10.38 19.65
CA PRO A 131 5.68 9.46 20.32
C PRO A 131 5.19 7.99 20.30
N ILE A 132 3.87 7.78 20.34
CA ILE A 132 3.27 6.45 20.28
C ILE A 132 3.50 5.83 18.89
N THR A 133 3.25 6.59 17.81
CA THR A 133 3.44 6.07 16.44
C THR A 133 4.91 5.77 16.16
N THR A 134 5.81 6.62 16.61
CA THR A 134 7.26 6.43 16.46
C THR A 134 7.77 5.25 17.29
N SER A 135 7.27 5.11 18.53
CA SER A 135 7.59 3.94 19.37
C SER A 135 7.12 2.63 18.77
N ARG A 136 5.94 2.62 18.12
CA ARG A 136 5.45 1.44 17.37
C ARG A 136 6.34 1.14 16.19
N PHE A 137 6.78 2.17 15.46
CA PHE A 137 7.69 1.98 14.33
C PHE A 137 9.06 1.43 14.78
N LYS A 138 9.63 1.91 15.90
CA LYS A 138 10.85 1.33 16.49
C LYS A 138 10.78 -0.17 16.77
N LYS A 139 9.56 -0.66 17.08
CA LYS A 139 9.29 -2.07 17.40
C LYS A 139 8.77 -2.86 16.19
N LEU A 140 8.80 -2.29 15.00
CA LEU A 140 8.36 -2.99 13.80
C LEU A 140 9.21 -4.25 13.59
N SER A 141 8.54 -5.39 13.46
CA SER A 141 9.16 -6.69 13.15
C SER A 141 8.28 -7.39 12.10
N ILE A 142 8.76 -7.44 10.87
CA ILE A 142 8.04 -7.94 9.70
C ILE A 142 8.89 -8.98 8.94
N ASN A 143 9.27 -10.05 9.65
CA ASN A 143 10.18 -11.06 9.12
C ASN A 143 9.63 -11.75 7.87
N ASN A 144 8.32 -12.04 7.85
CA ASN A 144 7.61 -12.69 6.74
C ASN A 144 7.16 -11.73 5.64
N PHE A 145 7.68 -10.50 5.64
CA PHE A 145 7.40 -9.51 4.62
C PHE A 145 8.64 -9.27 3.76
N HIS A 146 8.50 -9.42 2.45
CA HIS A 146 9.56 -9.18 1.48
C HIS A 146 9.09 -8.18 0.44
N VAL A 147 9.99 -7.31 0.01
CA VAL A 147 9.69 -6.29 -1.00
C VAL A 147 10.59 -6.49 -2.20
N ILE A 148 9.99 -6.45 -3.38
CA ILE A 148 10.66 -6.55 -4.68
C ILE A 148 10.46 -5.24 -5.44
N LEU A 149 11.55 -4.71 -5.98
CA LEU A 149 11.50 -3.62 -6.95
C LEU A 149 11.37 -4.22 -8.35
N ASP A 150 10.23 -3.98 -8.97
CA ASP A 150 9.99 -4.42 -10.34
C ASP A 150 10.73 -3.51 -11.32
N LYS A 151 11.47 -4.12 -12.23
CA LYS A 151 12.18 -3.39 -13.29
C LYS A 151 11.28 -3.01 -14.46
N SER A 152 10.27 -3.83 -14.73
CA SER A 152 9.29 -3.57 -15.78
C SER A 152 8.14 -2.71 -15.28
N GLN A 153 7.69 -1.77 -16.09
CA GLN A 153 6.45 -1.03 -15.88
C GLN A 153 5.24 -1.79 -16.44
N ASP A 154 5.46 -2.76 -17.30
CA ASP A 154 4.38 -3.57 -17.87
C ASP A 154 3.82 -4.55 -16.84
N LEU A 155 2.53 -4.40 -16.53
CA LEU A 155 1.82 -5.19 -15.52
C LEU A 155 1.80 -6.69 -15.87
N TYR A 156 1.61 -7.03 -17.14
CA TYR A 156 1.58 -8.43 -17.58
C TYR A 156 2.92 -9.11 -17.32
N THR A 157 4.03 -8.47 -17.70
CA THR A 157 5.38 -8.96 -17.41
C THR A 157 5.66 -9.13 -15.93
N ARG A 158 5.13 -8.22 -15.09
CA ARG A 158 5.29 -8.28 -13.64
C ARG A 158 4.51 -9.42 -13.02
N ILE A 159 3.26 -9.63 -13.45
CA ILE A 159 2.37 -10.69 -12.95
C ILE A 159 2.87 -12.06 -13.38
N ASN A 160 3.42 -12.20 -14.58
CA ASN A 160 3.94 -13.46 -15.11
C ASN A 160 5.37 -13.77 -14.67
N ASN A 161 5.80 -13.27 -13.53
CA ASN A 161 7.05 -13.69 -12.93
C ASN A 161 7.01 -15.17 -12.49
N ASN A 162 8.19 -15.77 -12.28
CA ASN A 162 8.31 -17.17 -11.92
C ASN A 162 8.15 -17.45 -10.40
N ILE A 163 7.59 -16.50 -9.63
CA ILE A 163 7.39 -16.69 -8.20
C ILE A 163 6.21 -17.63 -8.00
N LYS A 164 6.44 -18.73 -7.27
CA LYS A 164 5.37 -19.63 -6.85
C LYS A 164 4.65 -19.03 -5.66
N SER A 165 3.47 -18.51 -5.90
CA SER A 165 2.56 -18.00 -4.88
C SER A 165 1.26 -18.80 -4.87
N ASP A 166 0.65 -18.93 -3.70
CA ASP A 166 -0.66 -19.57 -3.56
C ASP A 166 -1.78 -18.62 -3.97
N ILE A 167 -1.60 -17.33 -3.67
CA ILE A 167 -2.57 -16.27 -3.98
C ILE A 167 -1.83 -15.01 -4.43
N ARG A 168 -2.37 -14.36 -5.45
CA ARG A 168 -1.95 -13.04 -5.90
C ARG A 168 -2.95 -11.97 -5.47
N LEU A 169 -2.46 -10.96 -4.78
CA LEU A 169 -3.24 -9.90 -4.15
C LEU A 169 -2.99 -8.56 -4.86
N PHE A 170 -4.06 -7.86 -5.17
CA PHE A 170 -4.03 -6.57 -5.86
C PHE A 170 -4.83 -5.53 -5.06
N PRO A 171 -4.22 -4.85 -4.08
CA PRO A 171 -4.86 -3.77 -3.32
C PRO A 171 -4.88 -2.48 -4.15
N VAL A 172 -5.84 -2.38 -5.06
CA VAL A 172 -5.93 -1.31 -6.07
C VAL A 172 -6.38 0.02 -5.48
N GLY A 173 -7.38 0.00 -4.57
CA GLY A 173 -7.91 1.21 -3.95
C GLY A 173 -8.99 1.90 -4.77
N ASP A 174 -8.87 3.19 -4.99
CA ASP A 174 -9.92 3.99 -5.64
C ASP A 174 -9.91 3.81 -7.16
N PHE A 175 -11.04 3.34 -7.70
CA PHE A 175 -11.21 3.17 -9.13
C PHE A 175 -11.27 4.50 -9.89
N GLY A 176 -11.84 5.55 -9.27
CA GLY A 176 -12.03 6.84 -9.92
C GLY A 176 -10.74 7.62 -10.15
N LEU A 177 -9.86 7.62 -9.15
CA LEU A 177 -8.59 8.35 -9.19
C LEU A 177 -7.67 7.85 -10.31
N ASN A 178 -7.62 6.55 -10.51
CA ASN A 178 -6.72 5.95 -11.49
C ASN A 178 -7.19 6.10 -12.95
N MET A 179 -8.44 6.44 -13.19
CA MET A 179 -8.95 6.62 -14.54
C MET A 179 -8.75 8.02 -15.12
N LEU A 180 -8.67 9.02 -14.26
CA LEU A 180 -8.64 10.41 -14.66
C LEU A 180 -7.28 11.05 -14.46
N ASP A 181 -6.48 10.44 -13.62
CA ASP A 181 -5.28 11.06 -13.14
C ASP A 181 -4.02 10.36 -13.65
N ALA A 182 -3.76 10.59 -14.91
CA ALA A 182 -2.38 10.60 -15.37
C ALA A 182 -1.53 11.59 -14.53
N GLY A 183 -2.14 12.39 -13.70
CA GLY A 183 -1.54 13.35 -12.78
C GLY A 183 -0.63 12.72 -11.73
N SER A 184 -0.76 11.46 -11.51
CA SER A 184 0.26 10.70 -10.76
C SER A 184 1.57 10.51 -11.54
N GLU A 185 1.71 10.99 -12.76
CA GLU A 185 2.98 10.97 -13.49
C GLU A 185 4.10 11.70 -12.73
N GLY A 186 3.77 12.62 -11.84
CA GLY A 186 4.71 13.27 -10.95
C GLY A 186 4.92 12.61 -9.58
N SER A 187 4.17 11.57 -9.24
CA SER A 187 4.33 10.90 -7.95
C SER A 187 5.52 9.95 -7.98
N TYR A 188 6.49 10.19 -7.12
CA TYR A 188 7.66 9.32 -6.95
C TYR A 188 7.35 8.05 -6.15
N GLU A 189 6.27 8.05 -5.37
CA GLU A 189 5.97 7.01 -4.40
C GLU A 189 4.86 6.04 -4.83
N GLN A 190 3.84 6.51 -5.56
CA GLN A 190 2.67 5.70 -5.93
C GLN A 190 2.75 5.16 -7.36
N GLU A 191 2.09 4.04 -7.61
CA GLU A 191 1.99 3.44 -8.94
C GLU A 191 0.70 3.85 -9.64
N TYR A 192 0.79 4.03 -10.97
CA TYR A 192 -0.38 4.14 -11.82
C TYR A 192 -0.94 2.76 -12.16
N ILE A 193 -2.26 2.61 -12.08
CA ILE A 193 -2.95 1.34 -12.34
C ILE A 193 -3.91 1.50 -13.52
N ASN A 194 -3.66 0.77 -14.60
CA ASN A 194 -4.61 0.63 -15.69
C ASN A 194 -5.62 -0.47 -15.36
N HIS A 195 -6.83 -0.09 -14.98
CA HIS A 195 -7.87 -1.02 -14.54
C HIS A 195 -8.36 -1.98 -15.63
N GLN A 196 -8.32 -1.58 -16.92
CA GLN A 196 -8.69 -2.46 -18.03
C GLN A 196 -7.60 -3.51 -18.23
N GLN A 197 -6.35 -3.09 -18.29
CA GLN A 197 -5.21 -4.01 -18.42
C GLN A 197 -5.17 -5.00 -17.25
N LEU A 198 -5.43 -4.55 -16.02
CA LEU A 198 -5.50 -5.42 -14.85
C LEU A 198 -6.60 -6.48 -15.03
N TYR A 199 -7.81 -6.08 -15.40
CA TYR A 199 -8.93 -6.99 -15.62
C TYR A 199 -8.60 -8.02 -16.72
N ASP A 200 -8.10 -7.57 -17.88
CA ASP A 200 -7.78 -8.44 -19.01
C ASP A 200 -6.69 -9.46 -18.62
N THR A 201 -5.66 -9.01 -17.90
CA THR A 201 -4.59 -9.89 -17.41
C THR A 201 -5.15 -10.95 -16.45
N LEU A 202 -5.92 -10.55 -15.44
CA LEU A 202 -6.46 -11.46 -14.43
C LEU A 202 -7.48 -12.45 -15.03
N SER A 203 -8.24 -12.03 -16.04
CA SER A 203 -9.20 -12.88 -16.72
C SER A 203 -8.54 -13.97 -17.58
N ALA A 204 -7.32 -13.73 -18.06
CA ALA A 204 -6.56 -14.68 -18.86
C ALA A 204 -5.80 -15.71 -18.02
N GLU A 205 -5.59 -15.46 -16.74
CA GLU A 205 -4.72 -16.25 -15.87
C GLU A 205 -5.49 -17.30 -15.06
N LYS A 206 -4.78 -18.40 -14.72
CA LYS A 206 -5.35 -19.54 -13.99
C LYS A 206 -4.98 -19.58 -12.50
N PHE A 207 -4.12 -18.68 -12.03
CA PHE A 207 -3.77 -18.62 -10.61
C PHE A 207 -4.91 -18.05 -9.76
N ASN A 208 -4.92 -18.32 -8.47
CA ASN A 208 -5.86 -17.71 -7.53
C ASN A 208 -5.49 -16.24 -7.30
N TRP A 209 -6.46 -15.35 -7.44
CA TRP A 209 -6.24 -13.94 -7.21
C TRP A 209 -7.35 -13.28 -6.40
N VAL A 210 -6.97 -12.20 -5.73
CA VAL A 210 -7.85 -11.33 -4.96
C VAL A 210 -7.56 -9.89 -5.34
N VAL A 211 -8.59 -9.14 -5.70
CA VAL A 211 -8.49 -7.69 -5.98
C VAL A 211 -9.31 -6.92 -4.95
N LEU A 212 -8.77 -5.83 -4.44
CA LEU A 212 -9.45 -4.93 -3.51
C LEU A 212 -9.65 -3.57 -4.16
N TYR A 213 -10.88 -3.10 -4.11
CA TYR A 213 -11.26 -1.75 -4.53
C TYR A 213 -12.02 -1.04 -3.41
N LYS A 214 -11.96 0.29 -3.40
CA LYS A 214 -13.01 1.10 -2.79
C LYS A 214 -14.28 0.92 -3.61
N TYR A 215 -15.46 1.08 -2.96
CA TYR A 215 -16.72 0.89 -3.66
C TYR A 215 -16.85 1.77 -4.89
N HIS A 216 -17.12 1.14 -6.02
CA HIS A 216 -17.49 1.82 -7.27
C HIS A 216 -18.35 0.90 -8.14
N LYS A 217 -19.49 1.43 -8.67
CA LYS A 217 -20.45 0.63 -9.47
C LYS A 217 -19.80 -0.04 -10.69
N LYS A 218 -18.84 0.62 -11.35
CA LYS A 218 -18.15 0.06 -12.52
C LYS A 218 -17.28 -1.15 -12.15
N VAL A 219 -16.80 -1.27 -10.92
CA VAL A 219 -16.06 -2.46 -10.45
C VAL A 219 -16.99 -3.65 -10.41
N ILE A 220 -18.18 -3.50 -9.82
CA ILE A 220 -19.19 -4.57 -9.77
C ILE A 220 -19.58 -5.01 -11.19
N GLN A 221 -19.79 -4.07 -12.12
CA GLN A 221 -20.12 -4.38 -13.50
C GLN A 221 -19.00 -5.12 -14.24
N ARG A 222 -17.74 -4.70 -14.01
CA ARG A 222 -16.55 -5.27 -14.67
C ARG A 222 -16.29 -6.69 -14.23
N TYR A 223 -16.42 -6.97 -12.93
CA TYR A 223 -16.12 -8.25 -12.32
C TYR A 223 -17.35 -9.10 -12.03
N LYS A 224 -18.48 -8.85 -12.72
CA LYS A 224 -19.79 -9.52 -12.49
C LYS A 224 -19.75 -11.05 -12.57
N ASP A 225 -18.78 -11.60 -13.32
CA ASP A 225 -18.63 -13.04 -13.56
C ASP A 225 -17.72 -13.73 -12.50
N TYR A 226 -17.28 -12.97 -11.51
CA TYR A 226 -16.42 -13.44 -10.41
C TYR A 226 -17.15 -13.34 -9.06
N ASN A 227 -16.53 -13.91 -8.03
CA ASN A 227 -17.06 -13.81 -6.67
C ASN A 227 -16.80 -12.38 -6.13
N ILE A 228 -17.87 -11.65 -5.83
CA ILE A 228 -17.82 -10.27 -5.32
C ILE A 228 -18.32 -10.23 -3.88
N ILE A 229 -17.49 -9.76 -2.98
CA ILE A 229 -17.82 -9.55 -1.57
C ILE A 229 -17.81 -8.04 -1.31
N MET A 230 -18.98 -7.48 -0.99
CA MET A 230 -19.11 -6.08 -0.56
C MET A 230 -18.88 -5.98 0.95
N VAL A 231 -18.15 -4.96 1.38
CA VAL A 231 -17.75 -4.74 2.77
C VAL A 231 -18.21 -3.37 3.23
N ASP A 232 -18.84 -3.32 4.41
CA ASP A 232 -19.32 -2.09 5.02
C ASP A 232 -18.19 -1.31 5.73
N LYS A 233 -18.49 -0.11 6.21
CA LYS A 233 -17.57 0.75 6.99
C LYS A 233 -17.07 0.15 8.30
N TYR A 234 -17.65 -0.95 8.75
CA TYR A 234 -17.25 -1.68 9.96
C TYR A 234 -16.40 -2.93 9.64
N GLY A 235 -16.20 -3.23 8.36
CA GLY A 235 -15.45 -4.40 7.90
C GLY A 235 -16.29 -5.68 7.82
N ASN A 236 -17.62 -5.58 7.90
CA ASN A 236 -18.51 -6.74 7.75
C ASN A 236 -18.99 -6.88 6.30
N GLN A 237 -19.29 -8.12 5.91
CA GLN A 237 -19.92 -8.35 4.62
C GLN A 237 -21.32 -7.73 4.58
N THR A 238 -21.66 -7.06 3.47
CA THR A 238 -22.96 -6.44 3.23
C THR A 238 -23.50 -6.81 1.85
N THR A 239 -24.83 -6.82 1.72
CA THR A 239 -25.51 -6.96 0.43
C THR A 239 -26.05 -5.62 -0.09
N GLN A 240 -25.98 -4.57 0.74
CA GLN A 240 -26.49 -3.24 0.44
C GLN A 240 -25.40 -2.37 -0.16
N GLN A 241 -25.58 -1.95 -1.41
CA GLN A 241 -24.60 -1.12 -2.12
C GLN A 241 -24.39 0.24 -1.45
N ASP A 242 -25.44 0.83 -0.87
CA ASP A 242 -25.37 2.14 -0.21
C ASP A 242 -24.52 2.14 1.08
N ASN A 243 -24.31 0.96 1.66
CA ASN A 243 -23.47 0.77 2.84
C ASN A 243 -22.07 0.23 2.49
N CYS A 244 -21.80 0.00 1.22
CA CYS A 244 -20.55 -0.61 0.77
C CYS A 244 -19.41 0.42 0.74
N GLU A 245 -18.31 0.13 1.43
CA GLU A 245 -17.08 0.92 1.44
C GLU A 245 -16.02 0.29 0.55
N ASP A 246 -15.87 -1.04 0.63
CA ASP A 246 -14.88 -1.80 -0.10
C ASP A 246 -15.50 -2.94 -0.89
N ILE A 247 -14.85 -3.31 -1.97
CA ILE A 247 -15.17 -4.47 -2.80
C ILE A 247 -13.97 -5.41 -2.81
N ILE A 248 -14.19 -6.65 -2.45
CA ILE A 248 -13.22 -7.75 -2.62
C ILE A 248 -13.73 -8.62 -3.77
N VAL A 249 -12.87 -8.86 -4.75
CA VAL A 249 -13.18 -9.76 -5.88
C VAL A 249 -12.20 -10.92 -5.87
N THR A 250 -12.71 -12.15 -6.07
CA THR A 250 -11.88 -13.36 -6.17
C THR A 250 -12.32 -14.24 -7.32
N ASN A 251 -11.40 -15.06 -7.86
CA ASN A 251 -11.69 -16.05 -8.88
C ASN A 251 -11.84 -17.48 -8.35
N PHE A 252 -11.94 -17.62 -7.04
CA PHE A 252 -12.06 -18.93 -6.36
C PHE A 252 -13.11 -18.87 -5.25
#